data_ebd3ea5399fd5bc3c7e388341630739a
#
_entry.id   ebd3ea5399fd5bc3c7e388341630739a
#
_cell.length_a   1.000
_cell.length_b   1.000
_cell.length_c   1.000
_cell.angle_alpha   90.00
_cell.angle_beta   90.00
_cell.angle_gamma   90.00
#
_symmetry.space_group_name_H-M   'P 1'
#
loop_
_entity.id
_entity.type
_entity.pdbx_description
1 polymer ?
#
loop_
_entity_poly.entity_id
_entity_poly.type
_entity_poly.pdbx_seq_one_letter_code
_entity_poly.pdbx_strand_id
1 'polypeptide(L)' 'MAGDAVTVVLPCLNEEESLPAVLAAIPAGYRALVVDNNSTDDTATVAARHGAQVVVEPRPGYGSAVHAGVLAAT' A
#
# COMPACT_ATOMS: atom_id res chain seq x y z
N MET A 1 -9.60 21.52 -3.02
CA MET A 1 -10.49 21.32 -1.92
C MET A 1 -9.86 20.43 -0.87
N ALA A 2 -10.17 20.69 0.38
CA ALA A 2 -9.50 19.97 1.47
C ALA A 2 -9.66 18.44 1.41
N GLY A 3 -10.65 17.95 0.72
CA GLY A 3 -10.86 16.52 0.58
C GLY A 3 -10.05 15.82 -0.50
N ASP A 4 -9.29 16.57 -1.28
CA ASP A 4 -8.70 16.05 -2.51
C ASP A 4 -7.28 15.53 -2.29
N ALA A 5 -7.10 14.70 -1.27
CA ALA A 5 -5.80 14.08 -1.01
C ALA A 5 -5.50 13.03 -2.09
N VAL A 6 -4.26 13.07 -2.59
CA VAL A 6 -3.78 12.06 -3.53
C VAL A 6 -3.49 10.77 -2.78
N THR A 7 -3.97 9.66 -3.31
CA THR A 7 -3.66 8.34 -2.77
C THR A 7 -2.60 7.67 -3.64
N VAL A 8 -1.49 7.28 -3.01
CA VAL A 8 -0.43 6.52 -3.66
C VAL A 8 -0.71 5.03 -3.42
N VAL A 9 -0.97 4.30 -4.48
CA VAL A 9 -1.26 2.87 -4.42
C VAL A 9 0.03 2.10 -4.63
N LEU A 10 0.38 1.26 -3.66
CA LEU A 10 1.63 0.51 -3.63
C LEU A 10 1.33 -0.99 -3.60
N PRO A 11 1.30 -1.66 -4.77
CA PRO A 11 1.20 -3.11 -4.79
C PRO A 11 2.50 -3.71 -4.25
N CYS A 12 2.40 -4.57 -3.24
CA CYS A 12 3.56 -5.09 -2.55
C CYS A 12 3.53 -6.59 -2.43
N LEU A 13 4.70 -7.19 -2.60
CA LEU A 13 4.92 -8.61 -2.36
C LEU A 13 6.30 -8.75 -1.73
N ASN A 14 6.34 -9.15 -0.45
CA ASN A 14 7.56 -9.33 0.31
C ASN A 14 8.46 -8.09 0.32
N GLU A 15 7.90 -6.96 0.75
CA GLU A 15 8.56 -5.65 0.75
C GLU A 15 8.83 -5.11 2.16
N GLU A 16 8.85 -5.98 3.18
CA GLU A 16 8.95 -5.51 4.57
C GLU A 16 10.20 -4.67 4.83
N GLU A 17 11.32 -4.98 4.17
CA GLU A 17 12.57 -4.27 4.39
C GLU A 17 12.59 -2.90 3.71
N SER A 18 11.99 -2.77 2.54
CA SER A 18 12.02 -1.52 1.77
C SER A 18 10.89 -0.56 2.12
N LEU A 19 9.78 -1.05 2.65
CA LEU A 19 8.59 -0.23 2.90
C LEU A 19 8.83 0.96 3.81
N PRO A 20 9.58 0.87 4.92
CA PRO A 20 9.77 2.04 5.78
C PRO A 20 10.35 3.23 5.03
N ALA A 21 11.36 3.02 4.19
CA ALA A 21 11.97 4.09 3.40
C ALA A 21 11.01 4.61 2.33
N VAL A 22 10.29 3.71 1.67
CA VAL A 22 9.31 4.10 0.63
C VAL A 22 8.22 4.96 1.24
N LEU A 23 7.65 4.55 2.37
CA LEU A 23 6.57 5.30 3.03
C LEU A 23 7.06 6.62 3.56
N ALA A 24 8.29 6.68 4.07
CA ALA A 24 8.88 7.92 4.56
C ALA A 24 9.12 8.93 3.43
N ALA A 25 9.30 8.48 2.20
CA ALA A 25 9.52 9.33 1.04
C ALA A 25 8.22 9.94 0.49
N ILE A 26 7.06 9.45 0.91
CA ILE A 26 5.78 10.00 0.45
C ILE A 26 5.56 11.38 1.08
N PRO A 27 5.29 12.42 0.26
CA PRO A 27 5.11 13.77 0.81
C PRO A 27 3.92 13.86 1.77
N ALA A 28 4.01 14.80 2.70
CA ALA A 28 2.92 15.10 3.62
C ALA A 28 1.66 15.50 2.84
N GLY A 29 0.51 15.05 3.31
CA GLY A 29 -0.77 15.31 2.63
C GLY A 29 -1.18 14.23 1.65
N TYR A 30 -0.28 13.31 1.31
CA TYR A 30 -0.60 12.16 0.48
C TYR A 30 -1.00 10.99 1.38
N ARG A 31 -1.90 10.16 0.89
CA ARG A 31 -2.25 8.89 1.55
C ARG A 31 -1.48 7.76 0.92
N ALA A 32 -1.04 6.81 1.73
CA ALA A 32 -0.44 5.59 1.25
C ALA A 32 -1.43 4.43 1.40
N LEU A 33 -1.64 3.70 0.32
CA LEU A 33 -2.46 2.49 0.31
C LEU A 33 -1.57 1.34 -0.17
N VAL A 34 -1.21 0.47 0.77
CA VAL A 34 -0.43 -0.72 0.47
C VAL A 34 -1.37 -1.86 0.16
N VAL A 35 -1.21 -2.47 -1.01
CA VAL A 35 -1.93 -3.67 -1.39
C VAL A 35 -0.99 -4.86 -1.22
N ASP A 36 -1.21 -5.63 -0.17
CA ASP A 36 -0.40 -6.80 0.13
C ASP A 36 -0.88 -7.98 -0.71
N ASN A 37 -0.07 -8.37 -1.68
CA ASN A 37 -0.43 -9.41 -2.63
C ASN A 37 0.27 -10.73 -2.30
N ASN A 38 -0.21 -11.40 -1.25
CA ASN A 38 0.30 -12.70 -0.80
C ASN A 38 1.72 -12.67 -0.24
N SER A 39 2.09 -11.63 0.49
CA SER A 39 3.39 -11.59 1.16
C SER A 39 3.47 -12.70 2.21
N THR A 40 4.63 -13.34 2.28
CA THR A 40 4.93 -14.34 3.31
C THR A 40 5.73 -13.74 4.46
N ASP A 41 6.15 -12.49 4.34
CA ASP A 41 6.84 -11.73 5.37
C ASP A 41 5.88 -10.79 6.12
N ASP A 42 6.42 -9.84 6.89
CA ASP A 42 5.63 -8.89 7.67
C ASP A 42 5.25 -7.62 6.91
N THR A 43 5.16 -7.67 5.59
CA THR A 43 4.85 -6.50 4.75
C THR A 43 3.63 -5.73 5.25
N ALA A 44 2.51 -6.40 5.48
CA ALA A 44 1.28 -5.73 5.91
C ALA A 44 1.43 -5.09 7.29
N THR A 45 2.08 -5.77 8.22
CA THR A 45 2.32 -5.25 9.58
C THR A 45 3.21 -4.02 9.55
N VAL A 46 4.29 -4.07 8.77
CA VAL A 46 5.21 -2.94 8.62
C VAL A 46 4.50 -1.74 7.99
N ALA A 47 3.70 -1.96 6.95
CA ALA A 47 2.93 -0.91 6.32
C ALA A 47 1.99 -0.22 7.31
N ALA A 48 1.26 -0.99 8.09
CA ALA A 48 0.32 -0.46 9.09
C ALA A 48 1.05 0.35 10.17
N ARG A 49 2.21 -0.13 10.62
CA ARG A 49 3.03 0.59 11.62
C ARG A 49 3.48 1.96 11.13
N HIS A 50 3.69 2.10 9.84
CA HIS A 50 4.13 3.35 9.23
C HIS A 50 2.97 4.21 8.72
N GLY A 51 1.76 3.92 9.15
CA GLY A 51 0.60 4.76 8.90
C GLY A 51 -0.10 4.55 7.57
N ALA A 52 0.28 3.51 6.81
CA ALA A 52 -0.39 3.20 5.55
C ALA A 52 -1.72 2.47 5.80
N GLN A 53 -2.69 2.71 4.93
CA GLN A 53 -3.84 1.84 4.83
C GLN A 53 -3.41 0.55 4.14
N VAL A 54 -3.89 -0.59 4.59
CA VAL A 54 -3.50 -1.89 4.04
C VAL A 54 -4.73 -2.63 3.54
N VAL A 55 -4.62 -3.15 2.34
CA VAL A 55 -5.62 -4.06 1.75
C VAL A 55 -4.89 -5.32 1.35
N VAL A 56 -5.47 -6.48 1.64
CA VAL A 56 -4.91 -7.77 1.23
C VAL A 56 -5.64 -8.24 -0.01
N GLU A 57 -4.88 -8.57 -1.05
CA GLU A 57 -5.40 -9.16 -2.28
C GLU A 57 -4.89 -10.59 -2.39
N PRO A 58 -5.73 -11.61 -2.15
CA PRO A 58 -5.29 -13.00 -2.16
C PRO A 58 -5.02 -13.57 -3.56
N ARG A 59 -5.53 -12.93 -4.61
CA ARG A 59 -5.29 -13.41 -5.98
C ARG A 59 -3.88 -13.02 -6.41
N PRO A 60 -3.04 -13.98 -6.82
CA PRO A 60 -1.67 -13.65 -7.24
C PRO A 60 -1.67 -12.78 -8.49
N GLY A 61 -0.63 -11.97 -8.61
CA GLY A 61 -0.37 -11.19 -9.80
C GLY A 61 -0.48 -9.69 -9.59
N TYR A 62 0.40 -8.97 -10.28
CA TYR A 62 0.50 -7.52 -10.15
C TYR A 62 -0.81 -6.83 -10.56
N GLY A 63 -1.46 -7.30 -11.63
CA GLY A 63 -2.71 -6.72 -12.10
C GLY A 63 -3.84 -6.82 -11.08
N SER A 64 -3.93 -7.94 -10.35
CA SER A 64 -4.91 -8.10 -9.29
C SER A 64 -4.68 -7.13 -8.14
N ALA A 65 -3.41 -6.92 -7.76
CA ALA A 65 -3.06 -5.98 -6.70
C ALA A 65 -3.39 -4.54 -7.09
N VAL A 66 -3.10 -4.15 -8.32
CA VAL A 66 -3.42 -2.81 -8.82
C VAL A 66 -4.93 -2.60 -8.84
N HIS A 67 -5.69 -3.59 -9.33
CA HIS A 67 -7.14 -3.52 -9.39
C HIS A 67 -7.74 -3.36 -7.99
N ALA A 68 -7.29 -4.16 -7.03
CA ALA A 68 -7.74 -4.06 -5.64
C ALA A 68 -7.41 -2.70 -5.04
N GLY A 69 -6.23 -2.17 -5.34
CA GLY A 69 -5.83 -0.85 -4.87
C GLY A 69 -6.72 0.27 -5.42
N VAL A 70 -7.04 0.21 -6.71
CA VAL A 70 -7.92 1.20 -7.34
C VAL A 70 -9.32 1.14 -6.72
N LEU A 71 -9.87 -0.05 -6.53
CA LEU A 71 -11.18 -0.21 -5.89
C LEU A 71 -11.19 0.32 -4.46
N ALA A 72 -10.14 0.05 -3.69
CA ALA A 72 -10.05 0.51 -2.31
C ALA A 72 -9.84 2.03 -2.21
N ALA A 73 -9.18 2.63 -3.20
CA ALA A 73 -8.90 4.06 -3.22
C ALA A 73 -10.11 4.91 -3.61
N THR A 74 -11.10 4.30 -4.27
CA THR A 74 -12.32 5.01 -4.65
C THR A 74 -13.38 4.93 -3.57
#